data_ff651be078fdd39a1afa2da198a0d9c2
#
_entry.id   ff651be078fdd39a1afa2da198a0d9c2
#
_cell.length_a   1.000
_cell.length_b   1.000
_cell.length_c   1.000
_cell.angle_alpha   90.00
_cell.angle_beta   90.00
_cell.angle_gamma   90.00
#
_symmetry.space_group_name_H-M   'P 1'
#
loop_
_entity.id
_entity.type
_entity.pdbx_description
1 polymer ?
#
loop_
_entity_poly.entity_id
_entity_poly.type
_entity_poly.pdbx_seq_one_letter_code
_entity_poly.pdbx_strand_id
1 'polypeptide(L)'
;MISERLPFLPEVLPSFRPCPPAHDRAGWETLPPAAKKRLMAAGAAEAAKPLPALPLSLWLDFARTGKRSEWEEACFARRARLCALAAAECVEYQGRFLDAIADTV
;
A
#
# COMPACT_ATOMS: atom_id res chain seq x y z
N MET A 1 2.56 -9.92 31.98
CA MET A 1 2.46 -9.60 30.54
C MET A 1 1.04 -9.88 30.04
N ILE A 2 0.63 -9.27 28.95
CA ILE A 2 -0.71 -9.49 28.35
C ILE A 2 -0.95 -10.98 28.03
N SER A 3 0.09 -11.68 27.60
CA SER A 3 0.06 -13.12 27.30
C SER A 3 -0.35 -14.00 28.51
N GLU A 4 -0.07 -13.57 29.72
CA GLU A 4 -0.44 -14.32 30.92
C GLU A 4 -1.95 -14.27 31.22
N ARG A 5 -2.62 -13.24 30.68
CA ARG A 5 -4.06 -13.03 30.81
C ARG A 5 -4.89 -13.58 29.65
N LEU A 6 -4.23 -14.04 28.61
CA LEU A 6 -4.85 -14.51 27.39
C LEU A 6 -4.29 -15.90 27.01
N PRO A 7 -4.67 -16.95 27.74
CA PRO A 7 -4.09 -18.29 27.59
C PRO A 7 -4.32 -18.92 26.22
N PHE A 8 -5.19 -18.32 25.40
CA PHE A 8 -5.42 -18.75 24.02
C PHE A 8 -4.42 -18.15 23.01
N LEU A 9 -3.60 -17.18 23.44
CA LEU A 9 -2.54 -16.64 22.57
C LEU A 9 -1.29 -17.53 22.70
N PRO A 10 -0.66 -17.90 21.59
CA PRO A 10 0.60 -18.63 21.63
C PRO A 10 1.69 -17.78 22.30
N GLU A 11 2.59 -18.43 23.05
CA GLU A 11 3.74 -17.75 23.70
C GLU A 11 4.61 -17.01 22.68
N VAL A 12 4.76 -17.60 21.50
CA VAL A 12 5.45 -17.00 20.35
C VAL A 12 4.47 -16.88 19.21
N LEU A 13 4.11 -15.65 18.88
CA LEU A 13 3.31 -15.42 17.68
C LEU A 13 4.12 -15.82 16.44
N PRO A 14 3.58 -16.68 15.57
CA PRO A 14 4.23 -16.94 14.30
C PRO A 14 4.40 -15.63 13.53
N SER A 15 5.49 -15.47 12.80
CA SER A 15 5.70 -14.28 12.00
C SER A 15 4.54 -14.13 11.01
N PHE A 16 3.73 -13.11 11.21
CA PHE A 16 2.61 -12.84 10.32
C PHE A 16 3.12 -12.21 9.01
N ARG A 17 2.83 -12.89 7.91
CA ARG A 17 3.14 -12.41 6.56
C ARG A 17 1.85 -12.36 5.77
N PRO A 18 1.25 -11.16 5.61
CA PRO A 18 -0.04 -11.01 4.91
C PRO A 18 0.05 -11.34 3.42
N CYS A 19 1.25 -11.20 2.84
CA CYS A 19 1.52 -11.55 1.45
C CYS A 19 2.99 -11.99 1.31
N PRO A 20 3.33 -12.73 0.25
CA PRO A 20 4.72 -13.08 -0.01
C PRO A 20 5.53 -11.83 -0.36
N PRO A 21 6.84 -11.80 -0.04
CA PRO A 21 7.72 -10.73 -0.52
C PRO A 21 7.81 -10.75 -2.06
N ALA A 22 8.12 -9.62 -2.66
CA ALA A 22 8.14 -9.49 -4.13
C ALA A 22 9.07 -10.50 -4.83
N HIS A 23 10.19 -10.88 -4.20
CA HIS A 23 11.12 -11.86 -4.75
C HIS A 23 10.63 -13.31 -4.69
N ASP A 24 9.59 -13.60 -3.92
CA ASP A 24 8.94 -14.91 -3.92
C ASP A 24 8.04 -15.06 -5.15
N ARG A 25 8.66 -15.41 -6.27
CA ARG A 25 7.94 -15.46 -7.54
C ARG A 25 6.85 -16.52 -7.57
N ALA A 26 7.06 -17.64 -6.91
CA ALA A 26 6.05 -18.70 -6.84
C ALA A 26 4.74 -18.20 -6.21
N GLY A 27 4.83 -17.41 -5.13
CA GLY A 27 3.66 -16.84 -4.48
C GLY A 27 2.87 -15.89 -5.38
N TRP A 28 3.54 -15.04 -6.15
CA TRP A 28 2.89 -14.07 -7.04
C TRP A 28 2.42 -14.68 -8.36
N GLU A 29 3.13 -15.65 -8.89
CA GLU A 29 2.78 -16.32 -10.14
C GLU A 29 1.57 -17.25 -10.04
N THR A 30 1.24 -17.71 -8.85
CA THR A 30 0.06 -18.54 -8.60
C THR A 30 -1.26 -17.75 -8.64
N LEU A 31 -1.21 -16.43 -8.66
CA LEU A 31 -2.42 -15.61 -8.81
C LEU A 31 -3.16 -15.93 -10.12
N PRO A 32 -4.50 -15.94 -10.10
CA PRO A 32 -5.28 -16.10 -11.32
C PRO A 32 -4.94 -15.04 -12.38
N PRO A 33 -4.89 -15.39 -13.67
CA PRO A 33 -4.55 -14.43 -14.75
C PRO A 33 -5.39 -13.16 -14.75
N ALA A 34 -6.68 -13.27 -14.46
CA ALA A 34 -7.57 -12.11 -14.35
C ALA A 34 -7.19 -11.18 -13.21
N ALA A 35 -6.76 -11.72 -12.07
CA ALA A 35 -6.28 -10.93 -10.93
C ALA A 35 -4.97 -10.20 -11.28
N LYS A 36 -4.01 -10.89 -11.90
CA LYS A 36 -2.75 -10.29 -12.35
C LYS A 36 -3.02 -9.12 -13.31
N LYS A 37 -3.86 -9.35 -14.32
CA LYS A 37 -4.22 -8.31 -15.30
C LYS A 37 -4.83 -7.09 -14.62
N ARG A 38 -5.71 -7.30 -13.65
CA ARG A 38 -6.37 -6.20 -12.91
C ARG A 38 -5.38 -5.42 -12.05
N LEU A 39 -4.48 -6.09 -11.33
CA LEU A 39 -3.46 -5.44 -10.52
C LEU A 39 -2.49 -4.64 -11.39
N MET A 40 -2.05 -5.19 -12.51
CA MET A 40 -1.19 -4.51 -13.47
C MET A 40 -1.85 -3.27 -14.06
N ALA A 41 -3.12 -3.38 -14.46
CA ALA A 41 -3.88 -2.25 -15.00
C ALA A 41 -4.06 -1.13 -13.96
N ALA A 42 -4.34 -1.50 -12.70
CA ALA A 42 -4.47 -0.53 -11.62
C ALA A 42 -3.15 0.22 -11.36
N GLY A 43 -2.02 -0.49 -11.30
CA GLY A 43 -0.71 0.13 -11.14
C GLY A 43 -0.35 1.05 -12.29
N ALA A 44 -0.58 0.62 -13.53
CA ALA A 44 -0.33 1.44 -14.72
C ALA A 44 -1.20 2.71 -14.73
N ALA A 45 -2.47 2.59 -14.34
CA ALA A 45 -3.37 3.74 -14.24
C ALA A 45 -2.90 4.74 -13.17
N GLU A 46 -2.46 4.27 -12.01
CA GLU A 46 -1.93 5.14 -10.96
C GLU A 46 -0.59 5.78 -11.34
N ALA A 47 0.29 5.04 -12.01
CA ALA A 47 1.57 5.58 -12.50
C ALA A 47 1.37 6.72 -13.50
N ALA A 48 0.31 6.67 -14.31
CA ALA A 48 -0.02 7.70 -15.30
C ALA A 48 -0.61 8.98 -14.69
N LYS A 49 -1.09 8.93 -13.45
CA LYS A 49 -1.64 10.11 -12.76
C LYS A 49 -0.51 10.94 -12.14
N PRO A 50 -0.70 12.27 -12.00
CA PRO A 50 0.21 13.08 -11.22
C PRO A 50 0.23 12.63 -9.76
N LEU A 51 1.38 12.76 -9.11
CA LEU A 51 1.52 12.46 -7.67
C LEU A 51 0.59 13.37 -6.86
N PRO A 52 -0.33 12.83 -6.04
CA PRO A 52 -1.17 13.66 -5.19
C PRO A 52 -0.34 14.47 -4.21
N ALA A 53 -0.49 15.79 -4.23
CA ALA A 53 0.16 16.68 -3.28
C ALA A 53 -0.44 16.50 -1.88
N LEU A 54 0.41 16.53 -0.87
CA LEU A 54 0.00 16.49 0.54
C LEU A 54 0.67 17.66 1.29
N PRO A 55 0.24 18.90 1.03
CA PRO A 55 0.85 20.06 1.66
C PRO A 55 0.53 20.11 3.15
N LEU A 56 1.50 20.56 3.94
CA LEU A 56 1.37 20.68 5.40
C LEU A 56 0.19 21.59 5.81
N SER A 57 -0.18 22.55 4.96
CA SER A 57 -1.32 23.43 5.22
C SER A 57 -2.64 22.68 5.40
N LEU A 58 -2.85 21.57 4.72
CA LEU A 58 -4.05 20.74 4.90
C LEU A 58 -4.11 20.11 6.31
N TRP A 59 -2.96 19.68 6.83
CA TRP A 59 -2.84 19.20 8.20
C TRP A 59 -3.08 20.31 9.22
N LEU A 60 -2.50 21.50 8.97
CA LEU A 60 -2.68 22.65 9.83
C LEU A 60 -4.14 23.14 9.86
N ASP A 61 -4.87 23.02 8.77
CA ASP A 61 -6.30 23.33 8.73
C ASP A 61 -7.10 22.42 9.66
N PHE A 62 -6.74 21.13 9.72
CA PHE A 62 -7.32 20.23 10.71
C PHE A 62 -7.10 20.73 12.15
N ALA A 63 -5.87 21.14 12.49
CA ALA A 63 -5.55 21.66 13.81
C ALA A 63 -6.25 23.00 14.12
N ARG A 64 -6.45 23.85 13.11
CA ARG A 64 -7.03 25.21 13.25
C ARG A 64 -8.56 25.21 13.30
N THR A 65 -9.20 24.38 12.50
CA THR A 65 -10.65 24.42 12.25
C THR A 65 -11.39 23.13 12.55
N GLY A 66 -10.65 22.05 12.82
CA GLY A 66 -11.23 20.69 12.94
C GLY A 66 -11.61 20.06 11.60
N LYS A 67 -11.41 20.74 10.48
CA LYS A 67 -11.71 20.23 9.14
C LYS A 67 -10.58 19.31 8.67
N ARG A 68 -10.87 18.01 8.56
CA ARG A 68 -9.88 17.00 8.16
C ARG A 68 -10.10 16.39 6.78
N SER A 69 -11.27 16.60 6.18
CA SER A 69 -11.68 15.92 4.96
C SER A 69 -10.71 16.11 3.80
N GLU A 70 -10.21 17.33 3.58
CA GLU A 70 -9.28 17.61 2.49
C GLU A 70 -7.92 16.94 2.69
N TRP A 71 -7.42 16.93 3.93
CA TRP A 71 -6.19 16.21 4.27
C TRP A 71 -6.37 14.69 4.11
N GLU A 72 -7.47 14.14 4.60
CA GLU A 72 -7.78 12.71 4.48
C GLU A 72 -7.89 12.29 3.03
N GLU A 73 -8.57 13.06 2.19
CA GLU A 73 -8.72 12.77 0.77
C GLU A 73 -7.35 12.66 0.08
N ALA A 74 -6.48 13.65 0.27
CA ALA A 74 -5.14 13.65 -0.30
C ALA A 74 -4.27 12.50 0.27
N CYS A 75 -4.34 12.27 1.57
CA CYS A 75 -3.60 11.21 2.24
C CYS A 75 -4.03 9.81 1.75
N PHE A 76 -5.33 9.58 1.64
CA PHE A 76 -5.85 8.28 1.17
C PHE A 76 -5.60 8.07 -0.31
N ALA A 77 -5.62 9.12 -1.12
CA ALA A 77 -5.23 9.02 -2.54
C ALA A 77 -3.76 8.58 -2.68
N ARG A 78 -2.85 9.12 -1.87
CA ARG A 78 -1.45 8.68 -1.86
C ARG A 78 -1.30 7.22 -1.42
N ARG A 79 -2.01 6.82 -0.37
CA ARG A 79 -1.98 5.43 0.11
C ARG A 79 -2.52 4.44 -0.93
N ALA A 80 -3.64 4.78 -1.56
CA ALA A 80 -4.22 3.96 -2.62
C ALA A 80 -3.27 3.82 -3.81
N ARG A 81 -2.63 4.92 -4.21
CA ARG A 81 -1.59 4.92 -5.24
C ARG A 81 -0.44 3.98 -4.87
N LEU A 82 0.11 4.10 -3.66
CA LEU A 82 1.21 3.26 -3.20
C LEU A 82 0.84 1.78 -3.23
N CYS A 83 -0.34 1.43 -2.73
CA CYS A 83 -0.82 0.05 -2.74
C CYS A 83 -0.95 -0.51 -4.16
N ALA A 84 -1.52 0.27 -5.08
CA ALA A 84 -1.68 -0.17 -6.48
C ALA A 84 -0.35 -0.35 -7.19
N LEU A 85 0.59 0.58 -7.02
CA LEU A 85 1.92 0.51 -7.61
C LEU A 85 2.73 -0.67 -7.04
N ALA A 86 2.71 -0.84 -5.72
CA ALA A 86 3.43 -1.93 -5.06
C ALA A 86 2.88 -3.31 -5.48
N ALA A 87 1.55 -3.46 -5.53
CA ALA A 87 0.94 -4.71 -5.98
C ALA A 87 1.29 -5.02 -7.44
N ALA A 88 1.25 -4.02 -8.31
CA ALA A 88 1.62 -4.18 -9.72
C ALA A 88 3.10 -4.56 -9.88
N GLU A 89 4.00 -3.92 -9.13
CA GLU A 89 5.44 -4.28 -9.13
C GLU A 89 5.66 -5.70 -8.64
N CYS A 90 4.98 -6.12 -7.58
CA CYS A 90 5.06 -7.50 -7.09
C CYS A 90 4.60 -8.52 -8.14
N VAL A 91 3.59 -8.21 -8.92
CA VAL A 91 3.10 -9.09 -9.99
C VAL A 91 4.04 -9.10 -11.19
N GLU A 92 4.44 -7.94 -11.69
CA GLU A 92 5.30 -7.81 -12.89
C GLU A 92 6.77 -8.11 -12.59
N TYR A 93 7.28 -7.55 -11.49
CA TYR A 93 8.67 -7.70 -11.04
C TYR A 93 9.72 -7.31 -12.09
N GLN A 94 9.48 -6.20 -12.78
CA GLN A 94 10.37 -5.66 -13.81
C GLN A 94 11.01 -4.31 -13.45
N GLY A 95 10.69 -3.78 -12.27
CA GLY A 95 11.20 -2.49 -11.82
C GLY A 95 10.47 -1.27 -12.41
N ARG A 96 9.46 -1.48 -13.24
CA ARG A 96 8.75 -0.41 -13.95
C ARG A 96 8.07 0.60 -13.02
N PHE A 97 7.63 0.16 -11.85
CA PHE A 97 6.89 0.99 -10.91
C PHE A 97 7.75 1.54 -9.76
N LEU A 98 9.03 1.16 -9.68
CA LEU A 98 9.88 1.49 -8.53
C LEU A 98 10.05 2.99 -8.32
N ASP A 99 10.28 3.75 -9.38
CA ASP A 99 10.43 5.21 -9.27
C ASP A 99 9.13 5.87 -8.77
N ALA A 100 7.99 5.45 -9.32
CA ALA A 100 6.69 5.96 -8.88
C ALA A 100 6.37 5.57 -7.43
N ILE A 101 6.81 4.38 -6.97
CA ILE A 101 6.72 3.96 -5.57
C ILE A 101 7.58 4.87 -4.70
N ALA A 102 8.84 5.07 -5.07
CA ALA A 102 9.77 5.91 -4.33
C ALA A 102 9.25 7.35 -4.18
N ASP A 103 8.72 7.91 -5.26
CA ASP A 103 8.14 9.27 -5.25
C ASP A 103 6.88 9.36 -4.38
N THR A 104 6.15 8.25 -4.21
CA THR A 104 4.90 8.22 -3.45
C THR A 104 5.14 8.09 -1.93
N VAL A 105 6.22 7.44 -1.54
CA VAL A 105 6.59 7.26 -0.12
C VAL A 105 6.98 8.57 0.53
#